data_adc8d5557321dd5eb36c632b319f618d
#
_entry.id   adc8d5557321dd5eb36c632b319f618d
#
_cell.length_a   1.000
_cell.length_b   1.000
_cell.length_c   1.000
_cell.angle_alpha   90.00
_cell.angle_beta   90.00
_cell.angle_gamma   90.00
#
_symmetry.space_group_name_H-M   'P 1'
#
loop_
_entity.id
_entity.type
_entity.pdbx_description
1 polymer ?
#
loop_
_entity_poly.entity_id
_entity_poly.type
_entity_poly.pdbx_seq_one_letter_code
_entity_poly.pdbx_strand_id
1 'polypeptide(L)'
;MRSGCKSTLGRNAKIKGTLPLQKKLCLHWDSRLFAPILKMTPKKLNSTVTELKNRIESREARIGIIGMGYVGLPLALLFSEQRFAVTGFDVDNNKVRTLNAGGSYIVRIPGSEVEQAQRNGFRATADYTDIEQMDVVIICVPTPLSEYLEPDLSYITGTLRAMAPHVRQGQLIVLESTTYPGTTEEIVVPLLEQGNAHELRVLRDAETPGIYVAFSPEREDPGNETVARRDIPKIVGGCGPAAMELASAVYGAIFNRTVPVSSPAAAEMTKLLENIYRCVNIALVNELKQLCLRMDIDLFEVINAAKTKPFGFQAFYPGPGLGGHCIPIDPFYLSWKAKQFDFNTRFIELAGEVNSAMPYFVLEQTMTALNEHEKSLKGSKVLVLGVAYKKDIDDLRESPALTIIELLRKRGAVVSYNDPYFARVGRGRHYDLNMENTPLENLGQYDAVLIVTDHSNYDYARIVAESKLVIDTRNATKGIESEKIVHC
;
A
#
# COMPACT_ATOMS: atom_id res chain seq x y z
N MET A 1 44.44 -50.75 39.60
CA MET A 1 44.55 -50.56 41.08
C MET A 1 43.35 -49.70 41.46
N ARG A 2 42.20 -50.25 41.88
CA ARG A 2 41.80 -50.53 43.25
C ARG A 2 42.11 -49.35 44.16
N SER A 3 41.14 -48.62 44.76
CA SER A 3 40.09 -48.97 45.74
C SER A 3 39.22 -47.74 45.93
N GLY A 4 37.90 -47.66 46.11
CA GLY A 4 37.09 -48.49 47.00
C GLY A 4 36.95 -47.94 48.43
N CYS A 5 35.80 -47.29 48.76
CA CYS A 5 35.14 -47.28 50.08
C CYS A 5 33.95 -46.31 50.08
N LYS A 6 32.75 -46.70 50.11
CA LYS A 6 31.73 -47.15 51.08
C LYS A 6 31.40 -46.10 52.14
N SER A 7 30.19 -45.56 52.00
CA SER A 7 29.04 -45.37 52.89
C SER A 7 29.29 -45.07 54.41
N THR A 8 28.56 -44.08 54.96
CA THR A 8 27.71 -44.32 56.13
C THR A 8 26.62 -43.24 56.28
N LEU A 9 25.46 -43.71 56.68
CA LEU A 9 24.26 -42.95 57.04
C LEU A 9 24.48 -42.14 58.37
N GLY A 10 23.83 -40.97 58.47
CA GLY A 10 23.74 -40.24 59.73
C GLY A 10 22.66 -39.16 59.73
N ARG A 11 21.47 -39.51 60.06
CA ARG A 11 20.36 -38.86 60.80
C ARG A 11 20.33 -37.34 60.98
N ASN A 12 19.18 -36.78 60.52
CA ASN A 12 18.30 -35.78 61.18
C ASN A 12 18.90 -34.57 61.90
N ALA A 13 18.71 -33.37 61.33
CA ALA A 13 18.42 -32.17 62.10
C ALA A 13 17.37 -31.33 61.38
N LYS A 14 16.20 -31.18 61.99
CA LYS A 14 15.16 -30.23 61.66
C LYS A 14 15.68 -28.83 61.96
N ILE A 15 15.78 -27.98 60.89
CA ILE A 15 15.85 -26.53 61.12
C ILE A 15 14.61 -25.93 60.39
N LYS A 16 13.69 -25.46 61.26
CA LYS A 16 12.61 -24.55 60.83
C LYS A 16 13.25 -23.21 60.45
N GLY A 17 13.04 -22.77 59.22
CA GLY A 17 13.38 -21.45 58.79
C GLY A 17 12.49 -21.11 57.60
N THR A 18 11.33 -20.55 57.86
CA THR A 18 10.43 -19.93 56.93
C THR A 18 11.08 -18.69 56.31
N LEU A 19 11.46 -18.73 55.07
CA LEU A 19 11.71 -17.51 54.29
C LEU A 19 10.45 -17.20 53.42
N PRO A 20 9.91 -15.98 53.57
CA PRO A 20 8.81 -15.53 52.68
C PRO A 20 9.38 -14.76 51.53
N LEU A 21 9.38 -15.30 50.31
CA LEU A 21 9.62 -14.52 49.12
C LEU A 21 8.99 -15.20 47.88
N GLN A 22 7.68 -15.13 47.84
CA GLN A 22 6.97 -15.06 46.58
C GLN A 22 6.09 -13.81 46.61
N LYS A 23 6.69 -12.65 46.35
CA LYS A 23 5.92 -11.51 45.83
C LYS A 23 5.48 -11.86 44.42
N LYS A 24 4.27 -12.40 44.31
CA LYS A 24 3.47 -12.31 43.10
C LYS A 24 3.41 -10.83 42.71
N LEU A 25 4.12 -10.42 41.69
CA LEU A 25 3.78 -9.22 40.92
C LEU A 25 2.42 -9.48 40.28
N CYS A 26 1.35 -9.34 41.05
CA CYS A 26 0.05 -8.99 40.52
C CYS A 26 0.23 -7.57 40.01
N LEU A 27 0.51 -7.40 38.70
CA LEU A 27 0.20 -6.18 38.00
C LEU A 27 -1.29 -5.95 38.21
N HIS A 28 -1.60 -5.09 39.19
CA HIS A 28 -2.92 -4.48 39.26
C HIS A 28 -3.08 -3.68 37.99
N TRP A 29 -3.77 -4.26 37.02
CA TRP A 29 -4.37 -3.51 35.92
C TRP A 29 -5.38 -2.56 36.59
N ASP A 30 -4.96 -1.31 36.77
CA ASP A 30 -5.85 -0.25 37.21
C ASP A 30 -6.88 -0.03 36.09
N SER A 31 -8.07 -0.62 36.26
CA SER A 31 -9.21 -0.47 35.35
C SER A 31 -9.63 1.00 35.17
N ARG A 32 -9.01 1.93 35.91
CA ARG A 32 -9.19 3.38 35.73
C ARG A 32 -8.38 3.99 34.60
N LEU A 33 -7.42 3.25 34.00
CA LEU A 33 -6.70 3.69 32.79
C LEU A 33 -7.46 3.44 31.49
N PHE A 34 -8.49 2.63 31.51
CA PHE A 34 -9.53 2.62 30.48
C PHE A 34 -10.67 3.53 30.92
N ALA A 35 -10.42 4.83 30.95
CA ALA A 35 -11.51 5.78 30.96
C ALA A 35 -12.43 5.43 29.78
N PRO A 36 -13.76 5.34 30.01
CA PRO A 36 -14.68 5.07 28.92
C PRO A 36 -14.44 6.13 27.85
N ILE A 37 -14.34 5.69 26.57
CA ILE A 37 -14.47 6.55 25.41
C ILE A 37 -15.55 7.53 25.75
N LEU A 38 -15.16 8.79 25.94
CA LEU A 38 -15.96 9.87 26.45
C LEU A 38 -17.39 9.72 25.91
N LYS A 39 -18.37 9.56 26.81
CA LYS A 39 -19.72 10.08 26.57
C LYS A 39 -19.55 11.60 26.51
N MET A 40 -19.13 12.10 25.33
CA MET A 40 -19.18 13.52 25.04
C MET A 40 -20.67 13.88 25.14
N THR A 41 -21.05 14.60 26.18
CA THR A 41 -22.28 15.36 26.16
C THR A 41 -22.26 16.16 24.87
N PRO A 42 -23.32 16.13 24.03
CA PRO A 42 -23.33 16.86 22.78
C PRO A 42 -23.20 18.35 23.11
N LYS A 43 -21.95 18.88 22.99
CA LYS A 43 -21.76 20.33 22.93
C LYS A 43 -22.54 20.81 21.72
N LYS A 44 -23.30 21.90 21.84
CA LYS A 44 -24.00 22.53 20.72
C LYS A 44 -22.98 22.76 19.60
N LEU A 45 -23.13 22.07 18.48
CA LEU A 45 -22.35 22.30 17.27
C LEU A 45 -22.53 23.77 16.84
N ASN A 46 -21.45 24.39 16.40
CA ASN A 46 -21.48 25.71 15.77
C ASN A 46 -22.46 25.67 14.57
N SER A 47 -23.18 26.75 14.33
CA SER A 47 -24.09 26.87 13.19
C SER A 47 -23.44 26.50 11.85
N THR A 48 -22.17 26.85 11.66
CA THR A 48 -21.38 26.54 10.45
C THR A 48 -21.14 25.02 10.28
N VAL A 49 -20.83 24.28 11.35
CA VAL A 49 -20.68 22.81 11.30
C VAL A 49 -21.99 22.15 10.96
N THR A 50 -23.08 22.60 11.60
CA THR A 50 -24.43 22.08 11.36
C THR A 50 -24.87 22.34 9.92
N GLU A 51 -24.61 23.53 9.40
CA GLU A 51 -24.94 23.90 8.02
C GLU A 51 -24.18 23.04 7.01
N LEU A 52 -22.84 22.90 7.15
CA LEU A 52 -22.04 22.05 6.26
C LEU A 52 -22.50 20.59 6.35
N LYS A 53 -22.75 20.07 7.55
CA LYS A 53 -23.27 18.72 7.73
C LYS A 53 -24.61 18.52 7.02
N ASN A 54 -25.54 19.43 7.15
CA ASN A 54 -26.84 19.38 6.47
C ASN A 54 -26.66 19.37 4.94
N ARG A 55 -25.77 20.21 4.40
CA ARG A 55 -25.44 20.22 2.97
C ARG A 55 -24.80 18.91 2.48
N ILE A 56 -24.00 18.26 3.31
CA ILE A 56 -23.45 16.93 3.02
C ILE A 56 -24.58 15.89 3.00
N GLU A 57 -25.45 15.89 3.98
CA GLU A 57 -26.56 14.95 4.09
C GLU A 57 -27.60 15.13 2.96
N SER A 58 -27.87 16.37 2.56
CA SER A 58 -28.76 16.70 1.40
C SER A 58 -28.10 16.53 0.04
N ARG A 59 -26.78 16.24 -0.04
CA ARG A 59 -25.98 16.18 -1.28
C ARG A 59 -25.74 17.52 -1.97
N GLU A 60 -26.00 18.62 -1.31
CA GLU A 60 -25.78 19.98 -1.83
C GLU A 60 -24.35 20.48 -1.62
N ALA A 61 -23.56 19.80 -0.79
CA ALA A 61 -22.15 20.13 -0.61
C ALA A 61 -21.34 19.92 -1.90
N ARG A 62 -20.49 20.89 -2.26
CA ARG A 62 -19.60 20.82 -3.40
C ARG A 62 -18.28 20.20 -2.98
N ILE A 63 -17.87 19.14 -3.68
CA ILE A 63 -16.67 18.35 -3.37
C ILE A 63 -15.57 18.70 -4.36
N GLY A 64 -14.44 19.20 -3.86
CA GLY A 64 -13.20 19.36 -4.61
C GLY A 64 -12.27 18.19 -4.35
N ILE A 65 -11.68 17.57 -5.39
CA ILE A 65 -10.70 16.51 -5.24
C ILE A 65 -9.44 16.88 -6.01
N ILE A 66 -8.31 17.00 -5.32
CA ILE A 66 -7.03 17.40 -5.89
C ILE A 66 -6.17 16.17 -6.17
N GLY A 67 -5.74 16.02 -7.43
CA GLY A 67 -5.00 14.87 -7.92
C GLY A 67 -5.92 13.82 -8.55
N MET A 68 -6.12 13.91 -9.87
CA MET A 68 -6.97 12.99 -10.65
C MET A 68 -6.18 11.74 -11.09
N GLY A 69 -5.48 11.10 -10.15
CA GLY A 69 -4.77 9.85 -10.36
C GLY A 69 -5.61 8.62 -10.04
N TYR A 70 -4.91 7.50 -9.75
CA TYR A 70 -5.50 6.20 -9.42
C TYR A 70 -6.34 6.17 -8.12
N VAL A 71 -6.22 7.21 -7.28
CA VAL A 71 -7.02 7.40 -6.06
C VAL A 71 -8.11 8.44 -6.30
N GLY A 72 -7.75 9.64 -6.75
CA GLY A 72 -8.68 10.76 -6.80
C GLY A 72 -9.76 10.63 -7.87
N LEU A 73 -9.46 10.10 -9.07
CA LEU A 73 -10.48 9.92 -10.09
C LEU A 73 -11.56 8.89 -9.66
N PRO A 74 -11.20 7.69 -9.18
CA PRO A 74 -12.19 6.76 -8.66
C PRO A 74 -13.03 7.33 -7.52
N LEU A 75 -12.41 8.09 -6.60
CA LEU A 75 -13.12 8.75 -5.52
C LEU A 75 -14.10 9.81 -6.04
N ALA A 76 -13.70 10.60 -7.05
CA ALA A 76 -14.57 11.59 -7.69
C ALA A 76 -15.81 10.94 -8.32
N LEU A 77 -15.62 9.81 -9.00
CA LEU A 77 -16.71 9.03 -9.57
C LEU A 77 -17.66 8.52 -8.48
N LEU A 78 -17.14 8.02 -7.37
CA LEU A 78 -17.94 7.53 -6.25
C LEU A 78 -18.80 8.64 -5.60
N PHE A 79 -18.25 9.85 -5.42
CA PHE A 79 -19.03 11.01 -4.97
C PHE A 79 -20.09 11.40 -6.00
N SER A 80 -19.74 11.40 -7.28
CA SER A 80 -20.66 11.73 -8.37
C SER A 80 -21.83 10.74 -8.48
N GLU A 81 -21.60 9.44 -8.26
CA GLU A 81 -22.67 8.43 -8.16
C GLU A 81 -23.67 8.74 -7.05
N GLN A 82 -23.20 9.33 -5.95
CA GLN A 82 -24.06 9.76 -4.84
C GLN A 82 -24.65 11.17 -5.02
N ARG A 83 -24.59 11.70 -6.26
CA ARG A 83 -25.21 12.99 -6.67
C ARG A 83 -24.57 14.23 -6.05
N PHE A 84 -23.33 14.16 -5.57
CA PHE A 84 -22.58 15.37 -5.25
C PHE A 84 -22.10 16.06 -6.51
N ALA A 85 -22.08 17.40 -6.50
CA ALA A 85 -21.34 18.18 -7.48
C ALA A 85 -19.85 18.08 -7.18
N VAL A 86 -19.08 17.51 -8.12
CA VAL A 86 -17.63 17.24 -7.93
C VAL A 86 -16.79 18.05 -8.90
N THR A 87 -15.76 18.73 -8.38
CA THR A 87 -14.71 19.35 -9.19
C THR A 87 -13.39 18.63 -8.94
N GLY A 88 -12.85 18.01 -9.99
CA GLY A 88 -11.53 17.40 -9.97
C GLY A 88 -10.44 18.42 -10.32
N PHE A 89 -9.38 18.53 -9.51
CA PHE A 89 -8.25 19.40 -9.74
C PHE A 89 -7.02 18.57 -10.13
N ASP A 90 -6.37 18.89 -11.24
CA ASP A 90 -5.08 18.28 -11.61
C ASP A 90 -4.21 19.32 -12.36
N VAL A 91 -2.92 19.33 -12.07
CA VAL A 91 -1.95 20.21 -12.74
C VAL A 91 -1.67 19.81 -14.19
N ASP A 92 -1.98 18.56 -14.56
CA ASP A 92 -1.82 18.05 -15.92
C ASP A 92 -3.04 18.42 -16.78
N ASN A 93 -2.85 19.46 -17.62
CA ASN A 93 -3.88 19.91 -18.55
C ASN A 93 -4.35 18.84 -19.56
N ASN A 94 -3.55 17.79 -19.82
CA ASN A 94 -3.99 16.69 -20.69
C ASN A 94 -5.05 15.85 -19.99
N LYS A 95 -4.83 15.53 -18.71
CA LYS A 95 -5.82 14.83 -17.90
C LYS A 95 -7.11 15.63 -17.79
N VAL A 96 -7.00 16.93 -17.48
CA VAL A 96 -8.16 17.84 -17.37
C VAL A 96 -8.97 17.84 -18.69
N ARG A 97 -8.29 17.99 -19.83
CA ARG A 97 -8.97 17.95 -21.15
C ARG A 97 -9.63 16.61 -21.43
N THR A 98 -8.94 15.51 -21.15
CA THR A 98 -9.47 14.16 -21.36
C THR A 98 -10.73 13.91 -20.54
N LEU A 99 -10.70 14.25 -19.23
CA LEU A 99 -11.86 14.11 -18.37
C LEU A 99 -13.03 14.97 -18.80
N ASN A 100 -12.78 16.23 -19.18
CA ASN A 100 -13.84 17.14 -19.66
C ASN A 100 -14.41 16.74 -21.03
N ALA A 101 -13.67 15.94 -21.81
CA ALA A 101 -14.16 15.34 -23.04
C ALA A 101 -14.91 14.01 -22.82
N GLY A 102 -15.14 13.58 -21.57
CA GLY A 102 -15.80 12.30 -21.22
C GLY A 102 -14.88 11.08 -21.36
N GLY A 103 -13.59 11.29 -21.61
CA GLY A 103 -12.60 10.21 -21.74
C GLY A 103 -11.98 9.82 -20.40
N SER A 104 -11.26 8.69 -20.40
CA SER A 104 -10.44 8.22 -19.29
C SER A 104 -9.03 7.89 -19.77
N TYR A 105 -8.04 8.05 -18.90
CA TYR A 105 -6.65 7.63 -19.10
C TYR A 105 -6.27 6.48 -18.15
N ILE A 106 -7.21 6.00 -17.35
CA ILE A 106 -7.05 4.82 -16.50
C ILE A 106 -7.78 3.65 -17.16
N VAL A 107 -7.05 2.63 -17.59
CA VAL A 107 -7.57 1.53 -18.42
C VAL A 107 -8.81 0.86 -17.82
N ARG A 108 -8.80 0.63 -16.49
CA ARG A 108 -9.92 0.00 -15.77
C ARG A 108 -11.11 0.93 -15.48
N ILE A 109 -11.03 2.20 -15.85
CA ILE A 109 -12.14 3.16 -15.74
C ILE A 109 -12.58 3.49 -17.15
N PRO A 110 -13.71 2.96 -17.64
CA PRO A 110 -14.19 3.27 -18.96
C PRO A 110 -14.68 4.71 -19.06
N GLY A 111 -14.55 5.33 -20.24
CA GLY A 111 -15.01 6.70 -20.48
C GLY A 111 -16.50 6.89 -20.16
N SER A 112 -17.32 5.86 -20.34
CA SER A 112 -18.75 5.90 -19.99
C SER A 112 -19.04 6.23 -18.52
N GLU A 113 -18.16 5.85 -17.59
CA GLU A 113 -18.28 6.22 -16.18
C GLU A 113 -17.98 7.71 -15.98
N VAL A 114 -16.98 8.25 -16.69
CA VAL A 114 -16.66 9.69 -16.67
C VAL A 114 -17.80 10.50 -17.26
N GLU A 115 -18.37 10.08 -18.40
CA GLU A 115 -19.56 10.72 -19.00
C GLU A 115 -20.77 10.69 -18.05
N GLN A 116 -20.98 9.58 -17.34
CA GLN A 116 -22.05 9.50 -16.35
C GLN A 116 -21.80 10.47 -15.18
N ALA A 117 -20.55 10.59 -14.73
CA ALA A 117 -20.19 11.55 -13.69
C ALA A 117 -20.42 13.00 -14.16
N GLN A 118 -20.09 13.34 -15.41
CA GLN A 118 -20.38 14.66 -15.99
C GLN A 118 -21.87 14.98 -16.00
N ARG A 119 -22.72 14.01 -16.34
CA ARG A 119 -24.19 14.19 -16.25
C ARG A 119 -24.65 14.47 -14.83
N ASN A 120 -23.90 14.05 -13.82
CA ASN A 120 -24.15 14.31 -12.40
C ASN A 120 -23.44 15.58 -11.88
N GLY A 121 -22.78 16.37 -12.75
CA GLY A 121 -22.13 17.63 -12.37
C GLY A 121 -20.62 17.53 -12.12
N PHE A 122 -19.96 16.43 -12.52
CA PHE A 122 -18.50 16.34 -12.49
C PHE A 122 -17.87 17.23 -13.56
N ARG A 123 -16.82 17.96 -13.18
CA ARG A 123 -15.92 18.67 -14.10
C ARG A 123 -14.49 18.61 -13.58
N ALA A 124 -13.52 18.81 -14.46
CA ALA A 124 -12.11 18.90 -14.09
C ALA A 124 -11.54 20.29 -14.42
N THR A 125 -10.59 20.77 -13.61
CA THR A 125 -9.92 22.07 -13.78
C THR A 125 -8.47 22.03 -13.32
N ALA A 126 -7.63 22.91 -13.85
CA ALA A 126 -6.30 23.20 -13.32
C ALA A 126 -6.26 24.51 -12.52
N ASP A 127 -7.39 25.21 -12.42
CA ASP A 127 -7.49 26.49 -11.75
C ASP A 127 -7.87 26.32 -10.27
N TYR A 128 -6.93 26.63 -9.38
CA TYR A 128 -7.12 26.52 -7.93
C TYR A 128 -8.03 27.62 -7.35
N THR A 129 -8.38 28.67 -8.10
CA THR A 129 -9.34 29.68 -7.63
C THR A 129 -10.73 29.09 -7.38
N ASP A 130 -11.06 28.00 -8.09
CA ASP A 130 -12.31 27.26 -7.90
C ASP A 130 -12.44 26.61 -6.50
N ILE A 131 -11.35 26.52 -5.70
CA ILE A 131 -11.38 26.05 -4.31
C ILE A 131 -12.33 26.88 -3.45
N GLU A 132 -12.46 28.19 -3.71
CA GLU A 132 -13.38 29.06 -2.99
C GLU A 132 -14.84 28.60 -3.07
N GLN A 133 -15.20 27.88 -4.11
CA GLN A 133 -16.55 27.37 -4.33
C GLN A 133 -16.80 26.02 -3.67
N MET A 134 -15.76 25.33 -3.20
CA MET A 134 -15.89 24.00 -2.60
C MET A 134 -16.27 24.08 -1.13
N ASP A 135 -17.03 23.11 -0.66
CA ASP A 135 -17.36 22.94 0.77
C ASP A 135 -16.41 21.94 1.43
N VAL A 136 -16.01 20.94 0.67
CA VAL A 136 -15.05 19.91 1.08
C VAL A 136 -13.96 19.82 0.03
N VAL A 137 -12.70 19.80 0.46
CA VAL A 137 -11.54 19.62 -0.41
C VAL A 137 -10.75 18.39 0.04
N ILE A 138 -10.56 17.43 -0.85
CA ILE A 138 -9.85 16.18 -0.58
C ILE A 138 -8.55 16.16 -1.40
N ILE A 139 -7.42 15.90 -0.74
CA ILE A 139 -6.08 15.92 -1.35
C ILE A 139 -5.61 14.49 -1.57
N CYS A 140 -5.46 14.10 -2.85
CA CYS A 140 -5.07 12.75 -3.32
C CYS A 140 -3.82 12.81 -4.20
N VAL A 141 -2.84 13.65 -3.87
CA VAL A 141 -1.62 13.82 -4.64
C VAL A 141 -0.59 12.71 -4.34
N PRO A 142 0.36 12.43 -5.26
CA PRO A 142 1.40 11.43 -5.02
C PRO A 142 2.31 11.80 -3.85
N THR A 143 2.83 10.75 -3.19
CA THR A 143 3.80 10.85 -2.10
C THR A 143 4.91 9.81 -2.33
N PRO A 144 5.85 10.05 -3.24
CA PRO A 144 6.94 9.13 -3.50
C PRO A 144 8.03 9.20 -2.43
N LEU A 145 8.95 8.22 -2.44
CA LEU A 145 10.22 8.32 -1.72
C LEU A 145 11.28 8.96 -2.62
N SER A 146 12.25 9.63 -2.02
CA SER A 146 13.52 9.99 -2.67
C SER A 146 14.37 8.75 -2.97
N GLU A 147 15.49 8.91 -3.67
CA GLU A 147 16.49 7.84 -3.89
C GLU A 147 17.08 7.30 -2.57
N TYR A 148 17.03 8.09 -1.51
CA TYR A 148 17.52 7.74 -0.16
C TYR A 148 16.42 7.20 0.77
N LEU A 149 15.27 6.79 0.23
CA LEU A 149 14.12 6.28 0.98
C LEU A 149 13.54 7.31 1.98
N GLU A 150 13.67 8.61 1.68
CA GLU A 150 13.07 9.68 2.47
C GLU A 150 11.72 10.11 1.88
N PRO A 151 10.71 10.46 2.70
CA PRO A 151 9.43 10.96 2.22
C PRO A 151 9.56 12.23 1.38
N ASP A 152 9.08 12.20 0.15
CA ASP A 152 8.96 13.41 -0.68
C ASP A 152 7.55 14.00 -0.56
N LEU A 153 7.42 15.03 0.26
CA LEU A 153 6.17 15.76 0.49
C LEU A 153 6.00 16.97 -0.45
N SER A 154 6.84 17.13 -1.48
CA SER A 154 6.82 18.29 -2.38
C SER A 154 5.46 18.46 -3.06
N TYR A 155 4.79 17.37 -3.44
CA TYR A 155 3.46 17.42 -4.04
C TYR A 155 2.40 17.90 -3.05
N ILE A 156 2.43 17.44 -1.80
CA ILE A 156 1.51 17.90 -0.74
C ILE A 156 1.77 19.38 -0.46
N THR A 157 3.03 19.76 -0.18
CA THR A 157 3.37 21.15 0.17
C THR A 157 3.14 22.12 -0.97
N GLY A 158 3.40 21.71 -2.21
CA GLY A 158 3.09 22.47 -3.42
C GLY A 158 1.59 22.69 -3.59
N THR A 159 0.79 21.63 -3.43
CA THR A 159 -0.67 21.71 -3.47
C THR A 159 -1.21 22.65 -2.39
N LEU A 160 -0.74 22.49 -1.15
CA LEU A 160 -1.19 23.35 -0.04
C LEU A 160 -0.87 24.81 -0.28
N ARG A 161 0.33 25.14 -0.79
CA ARG A 161 0.70 26.53 -1.15
C ARG A 161 -0.16 27.09 -2.26
N ALA A 162 -0.53 26.26 -3.25
CA ALA A 162 -1.38 26.70 -4.36
C ALA A 162 -2.84 26.91 -3.94
N MET A 163 -3.37 26.05 -3.05
CA MET A 163 -4.77 26.12 -2.65
C MET A 163 -5.05 27.05 -1.47
N ALA A 164 -4.09 27.21 -0.55
CA ALA A 164 -4.30 27.97 0.69
C ALA A 164 -4.83 29.39 0.49
N PRO A 165 -4.37 30.20 -0.50
CA PRO A 165 -4.93 31.54 -0.75
C PRO A 165 -6.43 31.55 -1.04
N HIS A 166 -6.99 30.44 -1.52
CA HIS A 166 -8.37 30.27 -1.96
C HIS A 166 -9.24 29.55 -0.95
N VAL A 167 -8.70 29.23 0.22
CA VAL A 167 -9.45 28.57 1.30
C VAL A 167 -10.36 29.59 1.99
N ARG A 168 -11.61 29.20 2.24
CA ARG A 168 -12.61 30.03 2.92
C ARG A 168 -13.08 29.40 4.24
N GLN A 169 -13.66 30.24 5.07
CA GLN A 169 -14.27 29.83 6.34
C GLN A 169 -15.30 28.71 6.14
N GLY A 170 -15.32 27.76 7.06
CA GLY A 170 -16.27 26.67 7.11
C GLY A 170 -15.95 25.49 6.19
N GLN A 171 -14.86 25.53 5.42
CA GLN A 171 -14.45 24.40 4.59
C GLN A 171 -13.87 23.25 5.42
N LEU A 172 -14.14 22.03 4.97
CA LEU A 172 -13.45 20.82 5.41
C LEU A 172 -12.36 20.46 4.41
N ILE A 173 -11.13 20.32 4.89
CA ILE A 173 -9.97 19.90 4.10
C ILE A 173 -9.53 18.53 4.61
N VAL A 174 -9.45 17.53 3.73
CA VAL A 174 -9.06 16.17 4.07
C VAL A 174 -7.82 15.77 3.29
N LEU A 175 -6.78 15.32 3.98
CA LEU A 175 -5.64 14.67 3.35
C LEU A 175 -5.93 13.16 3.22
N GLU A 176 -5.85 12.62 1.99
CA GLU A 176 -5.91 11.18 1.71
C GLU A 176 -4.57 10.61 1.23
N SER A 177 -3.65 11.45 0.79
CA SER A 177 -2.31 11.02 0.39
C SER A 177 -1.63 10.26 1.53
N THR A 178 -0.98 9.14 1.21
CA THR A 178 -0.24 8.35 2.20
C THR A 178 0.93 9.13 2.75
N THR A 179 1.06 9.17 4.08
CA THR A 179 2.13 9.91 4.75
C THR A 179 2.50 9.25 6.09
N TYR A 180 3.47 9.84 6.81
CA TYR A 180 3.85 9.40 8.14
C TYR A 180 2.95 10.06 9.23
N PRO A 181 2.80 9.43 10.41
CA PRO A 181 2.02 9.98 11.52
C PRO A 181 2.51 11.36 11.95
N GLY A 182 1.56 12.31 12.02
CA GLY A 182 1.81 13.70 12.35
C GLY A 182 1.84 14.64 11.13
N THR A 183 1.89 14.15 9.90
CA THR A 183 1.96 15.00 8.70
C THR A 183 0.79 15.98 8.63
N THR A 184 -0.43 15.55 8.92
CA THR A 184 -1.60 16.43 8.91
C THR A 184 -1.45 17.58 9.88
N GLU A 185 -1.01 17.33 11.12
CA GLU A 185 -0.91 18.35 12.15
C GLU A 185 0.38 19.18 12.08
N GLU A 186 1.50 18.57 11.63
CA GLU A 186 2.82 19.23 11.59
C GLU A 186 3.08 19.99 10.28
N ILE A 187 2.45 19.57 9.17
CA ILE A 187 2.70 20.14 7.83
C ILE A 187 1.45 20.78 7.24
N VAL A 188 0.31 20.03 7.18
CA VAL A 188 -0.90 20.52 6.50
C VAL A 188 -1.47 21.72 7.25
N VAL A 189 -1.70 21.58 8.55
CA VAL A 189 -2.28 22.65 9.38
C VAL A 189 -1.46 23.93 9.31
N PRO A 190 -0.14 23.96 9.57
CA PRO A 190 0.65 25.17 9.50
C PRO A 190 0.66 25.83 8.11
N LEU A 191 0.73 25.06 7.03
CA LEU A 191 0.73 25.61 5.68
C LEU A 191 -0.61 26.23 5.30
N LEU A 192 -1.73 25.66 5.74
CA LEU A 192 -3.04 26.25 5.54
C LEU A 192 -3.23 27.53 6.35
N GLU A 193 -2.79 27.54 7.62
CA GLU A 193 -2.91 28.72 8.48
C GLU A 193 -2.02 29.90 8.01
N GLN A 194 -0.82 29.61 7.51
CA GLN A 194 0.11 30.63 7.05
C GLN A 194 -0.21 31.15 5.64
N GLY A 195 -0.79 30.29 4.79
CA GLY A 195 -0.98 30.59 3.38
C GLY A 195 -2.35 31.16 3.00
N ASN A 196 -3.36 31.11 3.90
CA ASN A 196 -4.69 31.58 3.55
C ASN A 196 -4.80 33.11 3.63
N ALA A 197 -5.60 33.69 2.71
CA ALA A 197 -5.77 35.14 2.57
C ALA A 197 -6.66 35.75 3.67
N HIS A 198 -7.32 34.94 4.50
CA HIS A 198 -8.35 35.38 5.44
C HIS A 198 -7.97 35.19 6.91
N GLU A 199 -6.71 34.92 7.21
CA GLU A 199 -6.18 34.65 8.57
C GLU A 199 -6.96 33.55 9.32
N LEU A 200 -7.50 32.59 8.58
CA LEU A 200 -8.27 31.48 9.13
C LEU A 200 -7.39 30.53 9.93
N ARG A 201 -7.96 30.01 11.03
CA ARG A 201 -7.31 29.00 11.88
C ARG A 201 -7.96 27.65 11.67
N VAL A 202 -7.18 26.60 11.86
CA VAL A 202 -7.69 25.24 11.93
C VAL A 202 -8.31 25.01 13.29
N LEU A 203 -9.58 24.68 13.31
CA LEU A 203 -10.35 24.59 14.54
C LEU A 203 -10.28 23.19 15.15
N ARG A 204 -9.88 23.15 16.40
CA ARG A 204 -9.85 21.92 17.21
C ARG A 204 -11.13 21.73 18.04
N ASP A 205 -11.94 22.79 18.21
CA ASP A 205 -13.23 22.77 18.88
C ASP A 205 -14.37 23.17 17.93
N ALA A 206 -15.60 23.07 18.38
CA ALA A 206 -16.78 23.35 17.57
C ALA A 206 -17.30 24.81 17.74
N GLU A 207 -16.66 25.64 18.55
CA GLU A 207 -17.23 26.90 19.01
C GLU A 207 -16.83 28.12 18.20
N THR A 208 -15.70 28.04 17.47
CA THR A 208 -15.15 29.17 16.72
C THR A 208 -15.25 28.96 15.20
N PRO A 209 -15.59 29.98 14.39
CA PRO A 209 -15.55 29.84 12.94
C PRO A 209 -14.11 29.77 12.41
N GLY A 210 -13.85 28.86 11.47
CA GLY A 210 -12.55 28.68 10.84
C GLY A 210 -12.61 27.58 9.78
N ILE A 211 -11.54 26.87 9.58
CA ILE A 211 -11.45 25.70 8.68
C ILE A 211 -11.29 24.40 9.48
N TYR A 212 -11.76 23.31 8.91
CA TYR A 212 -11.70 21.98 9.52
C TYR A 212 -10.71 21.12 8.73
N VAL A 213 -9.87 20.36 9.44
CA VAL A 213 -8.88 19.49 8.80
C VAL A 213 -8.99 18.07 9.34
N ALA A 214 -8.94 17.10 8.44
CA ALA A 214 -8.99 15.69 8.76
C ALA A 214 -8.00 14.90 7.88
N PHE A 215 -7.74 13.67 8.29
CA PHE A 215 -7.04 12.66 7.51
C PHE A 215 -7.91 11.43 7.32
N SER A 216 -7.89 10.87 6.12
CA SER A 216 -8.60 9.62 5.83
C SER A 216 -7.80 8.80 4.82
N PRO A 217 -7.20 7.67 5.19
CA PRO A 217 -6.37 6.90 4.28
C PRO A 217 -7.19 6.21 3.18
N GLU A 218 -6.61 6.12 1.97
CA GLU A 218 -7.12 5.23 0.95
C GLU A 218 -6.66 3.79 1.21
N ARG A 219 -7.57 2.82 1.12
CA ARG A 219 -7.35 1.41 1.49
C ARG A 219 -7.72 0.42 0.38
N GLU A 220 -7.86 0.89 -0.85
CA GLU A 220 -8.15 0.01 -1.99
C GLU A 220 -7.00 -0.97 -2.27
N ASP A 221 -7.38 -2.17 -2.74
CA ASP A 221 -6.48 -3.16 -3.33
C ASP A 221 -6.78 -3.24 -4.84
N PRO A 222 -5.96 -2.61 -5.70
CA PRO A 222 -6.15 -2.66 -7.14
C PRO A 222 -6.21 -4.10 -7.66
N GLY A 223 -7.24 -4.38 -8.48
CA GLY A 223 -7.49 -5.72 -9.02
C GLY A 223 -8.23 -6.67 -8.07
N ASN A 224 -8.68 -6.20 -6.91
CA ASN A 224 -9.57 -6.98 -6.05
C ASN A 224 -11.02 -6.75 -6.47
N GLU A 225 -11.65 -7.76 -7.06
CA GLU A 225 -13.05 -7.74 -7.50
C GLU A 225 -14.00 -8.38 -6.47
N THR A 226 -13.45 -8.92 -5.37
CA THR A 226 -14.26 -9.65 -4.38
C THR A 226 -14.91 -8.74 -3.35
N VAL A 227 -14.38 -7.54 -3.15
CA VAL A 227 -14.89 -6.55 -2.19
C VAL A 227 -15.20 -5.26 -2.92
N ALA A 228 -16.46 -4.86 -2.92
CA ALA A 228 -16.84 -3.57 -3.52
C ALA A 228 -16.18 -2.42 -2.74
N ARG A 229 -15.73 -1.39 -3.46
CA ARG A 229 -15.04 -0.21 -2.88
C ARG A 229 -15.81 0.37 -1.69
N ARG A 230 -17.14 0.49 -1.81
CA ARG A 230 -18.02 1.03 -0.78
C ARG A 230 -18.08 0.20 0.51
N ASP A 231 -17.75 -1.09 0.42
CA ASP A 231 -17.74 -2.01 1.57
C ASP A 231 -16.45 -1.97 2.38
N ILE A 232 -15.40 -1.33 1.86
CA ILE A 232 -14.14 -1.12 2.59
C ILE A 232 -14.38 -0.04 3.66
N PRO A 233 -14.31 -0.36 4.96
CA PRO A 233 -14.54 0.63 6.01
C PRO A 233 -13.55 1.79 5.90
N LYS A 234 -14.04 3.03 5.85
CA LYS A 234 -13.20 4.23 5.72
C LYS A 234 -12.77 4.74 7.09
N ILE A 235 -11.45 4.77 7.35
CA ILE A 235 -10.86 5.31 8.57
C ILE A 235 -10.91 6.84 8.52
N VAL A 236 -11.22 7.50 9.62
CA VAL A 236 -11.31 8.96 9.69
C VAL A 236 -10.64 9.47 10.97
N GLY A 237 -9.71 10.40 10.85
CA GLY A 237 -9.07 11.12 11.95
C GLY A 237 -9.20 12.64 11.77
N GLY A 238 -9.93 13.33 12.67
CA GLY A 238 -10.10 14.78 12.60
C GLY A 238 -9.18 15.54 13.54
N CYS A 239 -8.74 16.74 13.12
CA CYS A 239 -8.08 17.71 14.00
C CYS A 239 -9.09 18.34 14.97
N GLY A 240 -9.79 17.51 15.74
CA GLY A 240 -10.80 17.90 16.69
C GLY A 240 -12.19 17.33 16.34
N PRO A 241 -13.17 17.48 17.26
CA PRO A 241 -14.49 16.86 17.16
C PRO A 241 -15.31 17.29 15.95
N ALA A 242 -15.27 18.57 15.59
CA ALA A 242 -15.99 19.12 14.45
C ALA A 242 -15.48 18.55 13.13
N ALA A 243 -14.15 18.55 12.93
CA ALA A 243 -13.51 17.97 11.75
C ALA A 243 -13.82 16.47 11.64
N MET A 244 -13.79 15.74 12.77
CA MET A 244 -14.14 14.32 12.82
C MET A 244 -15.59 14.07 12.41
N GLU A 245 -16.51 14.86 12.91
CA GLU A 245 -17.95 14.72 12.59
C GLU A 245 -18.23 15.01 11.11
N LEU A 246 -17.68 16.12 10.59
CA LEU A 246 -17.83 16.50 9.19
C LEU A 246 -17.22 15.46 8.25
N ALA A 247 -16.00 15.02 8.50
CA ALA A 247 -15.33 14.01 7.68
C ALA A 247 -16.07 12.65 7.76
N SER A 248 -16.57 12.27 8.93
CA SER A 248 -17.40 11.05 9.07
C SER A 248 -18.71 11.16 8.28
N ALA A 249 -19.35 12.33 8.24
CA ALA A 249 -20.53 12.57 7.43
C ALA A 249 -20.25 12.50 5.93
N VAL A 250 -19.14 13.12 5.47
CA VAL A 250 -18.71 13.09 4.06
C VAL A 250 -18.46 11.64 3.59
N TYR A 251 -17.65 10.90 4.31
CA TYR A 251 -17.33 9.53 3.91
C TYR A 251 -18.47 8.55 4.16
N GLY A 252 -19.28 8.76 5.19
CA GLY A 252 -20.52 8.00 5.42
C GLY A 252 -21.58 8.17 4.34
N ALA A 253 -21.46 9.23 3.52
CA ALA A 253 -22.31 9.44 2.36
C ALA A 253 -21.99 8.54 1.16
N ILE A 254 -20.75 8.02 1.08
CA ILE A 254 -20.26 7.24 -0.06
C ILE A 254 -19.73 5.84 0.31
N PHE A 255 -19.37 5.60 1.57
CA PHE A 255 -18.96 4.30 2.10
C PHE A 255 -20.00 3.75 3.08
N ASN A 256 -20.18 2.43 3.09
CA ASN A 256 -21.15 1.76 3.96
C ASN A 256 -20.77 1.84 5.45
N ARG A 257 -19.50 2.09 5.77
CA ARG A 257 -19.02 2.21 7.14
C ARG A 257 -17.84 3.18 7.25
N THR A 258 -17.92 4.08 8.23
CA THR A 258 -16.76 4.87 8.70
C THR A 258 -16.27 4.35 10.05
N VAL A 259 -14.96 4.48 10.28
CA VAL A 259 -14.30 4.09 11.54
C VAL A 259 -13.54 5.32 12.05
N PRO A 260 -14.15 6.13 12.93
CA PRO A 260 -13.48 7.27 13.53
C PRO A 260 -12.39 6.80 14.49
N VAL A 261 -11.24 7.47 14.46
CA VAL A 261 -10.10 7.27 15.37
C VAL A 261 -9.74 8.58 16.07
N SER A 262 -8.97 8.50 17.15
CA SER A 262 -8.77 9.62 18.10
C SER A 262 -8.07 10.86 17.51
N SER A 263 -7.32 10.70 16.40
CA SER A 263 -6.54 11.81 15.79
C SER A 263 -6.19 11.50 14.33
N PRO A 264 -5.78 12.51 13.54
CA PRO A 264 -5.19 12.29 12.22
C PRO A 264 -3.99 11.35 12.28
N ALA A 265 -3.10 11.52 13.25
CA ALA A 265 -1.92 10.67 13.42
C ALA A 265 -2.26 9.18 13.64
N ALA A 266 -3.34 8.87 14.36
CA ALA A 266 -3.84 7.50 14.51
C ALA A 266 -4.36 6.94 13.19
N ALA A 267 -5.03 7.75 12.36
CA ALA A 267 -5.51 7.33 11.04
C ALA A 267 -4.34 7.13 10.05
N GLU A 268 -3.34 8.02 10.05
CA GLU A 268 -2.10 7.89 9.29
C GLU A 268 -1.35 6.60 9.65
N MET A 269 -1.19 6.34 10.97
CA MET A 269 -0.53 5.12 11.46
C MET A 269 -1.29 3.85 11.10
N THR A 270 -2.62 3.88 11.05
CA THR A 270 -3.43 2.70 10.72
C THR A 270 -3.09 2.17 9.32
N LYS A 271 -3.00 3.06 8.32
CA LYS A 271 -2.62 2.66 6.96
C LYS A 271 -1.21 2.07 6.92
N LEU A 272 -0.26 2.72 7.58
CA LEU A 272 1.12 2.24 7.62
C LEU A 272 1.19 0.86 8.26
N LEU A 273 0.47 0.63 9.37
CA LEU A 273 0.44 -0.68 10.03
C LEU A 273 -0.07 -1.78 9.09
N GLU A 274 -1.13 -1.53 8.32
CA GLU A 274 -1.67 -2.49 7.35
C GLU A 274 -0.65 -2.87 6.27
N ASN A 275 0.08 -1.89 5.74
CA ASN A 275 1.09 -2.10 4.71
C ASN A 275 2.38 -2.72 5.28
N ILE A 276 2.81 -2.32 6.49
CA ILE A 276 3.93 -2.92 7.20
C ILE A 276 3.62 -4.39 7.53
N TYR A 277 2.43 -4.71 8.03
CA TYR A 277 1.99 -6.07 8.30
C TYR A 277 2.16 -6.95 7.05
N ARG A 278 1.71 -6.46 5.90
CA ARG A 278 1.85 -7.18 4.61
C ARG A 278 3.32 -7.33 4.21
N CYS A 279 4.09 -6.26 4.27
CA CYS A 279 5.52 -6.25 3.93
C CYS A 279 6.32 -7.26 4.77
N VAL A 280 6.15 -7.25 6.08
CA VAL A 280 6.86 -8.14 7.03
C VAL A 280 6.48 -9.61 6.81
N ASN A 281 5.19 -9.91 6.63
CA ASN A 281 4.75 -11.28 6.40
C ASN A 281 5.20 -11.83 5.04
N ILE A 282 5.27 -10.98 4.00
CA ILE A 282 5.85 -11.40 2.71
C ILE A 282 7.37 -11.64 2.86
N ALA A 283 8.09 -10.79 3.59
CA ALA A 283 9.50 -11.01 3.86
C ALA A 283 9.76 -12.33 4.59
N LEU A 284 8.92 -12.65 5.59
CA LEU A 284 9.00 -13.93 6.32
C LEU A 284 8.89 -15.13 5.36
N VAL A 285 7.88 -15.15 4.48
CA VAL A 285 7.72 -16.28 3.55
C VAL A 285 8.78 -16.27 2.43
N ASN A 286 9.33 -15.13 2.04
CA ASN A 286 10.46 -15.04 1.12
C ASN A 286 11.75 -15.60 1.73
N GLU A 287 12.02 -15.32 3.01
CA GLU A 287 13.15 -15.91 3.74
C GLU A 287 12.96 -17.42 3.89
N LEU A 288 11.76 -17.86 4.30
CA LEU A 288 11.45 -19.28 4.43
C LEU A 288 11.53 -20.03 3.09
N LYS A 289 11.21 -19.37 1.95
CA LYS A 289 11.38 -19.97 0.63
C LYS A 289 12.83 -20.37 0.36
N GLN A 290 13.77 -19.48 0.68
CA GLN A 290 15.20 -19.76 0.50
C GLN A 290 15.70 -20.90 1.41
N LEU A 291 15.17 -20.96 2.65
CA LEU A 291 15.49 -22.04 3.58
C LEU A 291 14.89 -23.36 3.12
N CYS A 292 13.59 -23.40 2.78
CA CYS A 292 12.89 -24.60 2.35
C CYS A 292 13.49 -25.19 1.07
N LEU A 293 13.94 -24.35 0.13
CA LEU A 293 14.64 -24.81 -1.06
C LEU A 293 15.91 -25.58 -0.71
N ARG A 294 16.69 -25.14 0.30
CA ARG A 294 17.89 -25.84 0.77
C ARG A 294 17.60 -27.14 1.53
N MET A 295 16.37 -27.26 2.05
CA MET A 295 15.88 -28.43 2.79
C MET A 295 15.10 -29.41 1.91
N ASP A 296 14.94 -29.13 0.62
CA ASP A 296 14.11 -29.86 -0.32
C ASP A 296 12.63 -29.98 0.16
N ILE A 297 12.09 -28.87 0.64
CA ILE A 297 10.69 -28.75 1.12
C ILE A 297 9.92 -27.78 0.23
N ASP A 298 8.74 -28.18 -0.26
CA ASP A 298 7.83 -27.26 -0.95
C ASP A 298 7.14 -26.31 0.04
N LEU A 299 7.58 -25.05 0.09
CA LEU A 299 6.98 -24.04 0.96
C LEU A 299 5.51 -23.75 0.60
N PHE A 300 5.10 -23.87 -0.66
CA PHE A 300 3.70 -23.65 -1.05
C PHE A 300 2.79 -24.74 -0.46
N GLU A 301 3.24 -26.00 -0.42
CA GLU A 301 2.55 -27.06 0.28
C GLU A 301 2.41 -26.75 1.77
N VAL A 302 3.49 -26.35 2.42
CA VAL A 302 3.52 -25.99 3.85
C VAL A 302 2.53 -24.85 4.14
N ILE A 303 2.53 -23.78 3.33
CA ILE A 303 1.61 -22.64 3.50
C ILE A 303 0.15 -23.09 3.30
N ASN A 304 -0.12 -23.91 2.27
CA ASN A 304 -1.47 -24.40 2.01
C ASN A 304 -1.98 -25.33 3.14
N ALA A 305 -1.11 -26.14 3.73
CA ALA A 305 -1.43 -26.93 4.92
C ALA A 305 -1.68 -26.03 6.15
N ALA A 306 -0.81 -25.06 6.42
CA ALA A 306 -0.95 -24.13 7.54
C ALA A 306 -2.22 -23.27 7.45
N LYS A 307 -2.62 -22.85 6.26
CA LYS A 307 -3.83 -22.06 5.98
C LYS A 307 -5.14 -22.78 6.33
N THR A 308 -5.13 -24.10 6.46
CA THR A 308 -6.30 -24.88 6.91
C THR A 308 -6.64 -24.62 8.37
N LYS A 309 -5.70 -24.05 9.16
CA LYS A 309 -5.95 -23.65 10.54
C LYS A 309 -6.89 -22.42 10.57
N PRO A 310 -8.06 -22.49 11.23
CA PRO A 310 -9.09 -21.45 11.14
C PRO A 310 -8.78 -20.18 11.94
N PHE A 311 -7.68 -20.12 12.69
CA PHE A 311 -7.28 -18.99 13.53
C PHE A 311 -5.76 -18.87 13.65
N GLY A 312 -5.28 -17.64 13.90
CA GLY A 312 -3.88 -17.36 14.22
C GLY A 312 -2.88 -17.56 13.07
N PHE A 313 -3.36 -17.75 11.83
CA PHE A 313 -2.54 -17.81 10.63
C PHE A 313 -3.28 -17.17 9.45
N GLN A 314 -2.60 -16.25 8.78
CA GLN A 314 -3.01 -15.69 7.49
C GLN A 314 -1.97 -16.07 6.46
N ALA A 315 -2.39 -16.67 5.36
CA ALA A 315 -1.48 -17.12 4.31
C ALA A 315 -0.92 -15.94 3.52
N PHE A 316 0.40 -15.87 3.41
CA PHE A 316 1.16 -15.07 2.45
C PHE A 316 1.98 -16.03 1.60
N TYR A 317 2.23 -15.67 0.35
CA TYR A 317 2.97 -16.51 -0.58
C TYR A 317 4.27 -15.83 -1.00
N PRO A 318 5.37 -16.57 -1.14
CA PRO A 318 6.63 -16.03 -1.60
C PRO A 318 6.56 -15.62 -3.07
N GLY A 319 7.49 -14.77 -3.48
CA GLY A 319 7.60 -14.33 -4.86
C GLY A 319 8.95 -13.67 -5.15
N PRO A 320 9.17 -13.18 -6.37
CA PRO A 320 10.45 -12.65 -6.83
C PRO A 320 10.80 -11.26 -6.26
N GLY A 321 10.04 -10.77 -5.29
CA GLY A 321 10.18 -9.47 -4.65
C GLY A 321 8.83 -8.78 -4.46
N LEU A 322 8.86 -7.57 -3.91
CA LEU A 322 7.70 -6.71 -3.75
C LEU A 322 7.59 -5.71 -4.90
N GLY A 323 6.36 -5.43 -5.29
CA GLY A 323 6.03 -4.39 -6.24
C GLY A 323 4.81 -3.58 -5.82
N GLY A 324 4.38 -2.65 -6.68
CA GLY A 324 3.29 -1.72 -6.40
C GLY A 324 3.74 -0.46 -5.66
N HIS A 325 2.81 0.48 -5.51
CA HIS A 325 3.14 1.79 -4.97
C HIS A 325 3.24 1.82 -3.44
N CYS A 326 2.51 0.95 -2.72
CA CYS A 326 2.34 1.08 -1.27
C CYS A 326 3.36 0.25 -0.48
N ILE A 327 3.45 -1.07 -0.76
CA ILE A 327 4.21 -1.99 0.10
C ILE A 327 5.73 -1.73 0.07
N PRO A 328 6.37 -1.39 -1.07
CA PRO A 328 7.78 -1.04 -1.10
C PRO A 328 8.09 0.36 -0.54
N ILE A 329 7.09 1.21 -0.35
CA ILE A 329 7.26 2.65 -0.04
C ILE A 329 6.82 2.98 1.38
N ASP A 330 5.56 2.68 1.73
CA ASP A 330 4.92 3.13 2.96
C ASP A 330 5.66 2.70 4.26
N PRO A 331 6.24 1.49 4.38
CA PRO A 331 7.00 1.11 5.57
C PRO A 331 8.17 2.05 5.88
N PHE A 332 8.85 2.56 4.83
CA PHE A 332 10.00 3.46 5.00
C PHE A 332 9.61 4.86 5.47
N TYR A 333 8.36 5.30 5.23
CA TYR A 333 7.83 6.51 5.86
C TYR A 333 7.88 6.43 7.37
N LEU A 334 7.52 5.28 7.95
CA LEU A 334 7.56 5.09 9.39
C LEU A 334 8.99 4.94 9.90
N SER A 335 9.87 4.23 9.17
CA SER A 335 11.30 4.13 9.53
C SER A 335 11.98 5.49 9.56
N TRP A 336 11.66 6.36 8.59
CA TRP A 336 12.18 7.73 8.56
C TRP A 336 11.66 8.56 9.76
N LYS A 337 10.34 8.53 10.01
CA LYS A 337 9.71 9.27 11.12
C LYS A 337 10.20 8.78 12.48
N ALA A 338 10.42 7.49 12.64
CA ALA A 338 10.88 6.87 13.90
C ALA A 338 12.24 7.41 14.37
N LYS A 339 13.11 7.85 13.44
CA LYS A 339 14.40 8.47 13.77
C LYS A 339 14.27 9.74 14.60
N GLN A 340 13.14 10.47 14.48
CA GLN A 340 12.86 11.65 15.31
C GLN A 340 12.61 11.29 16.79
N PHE A 341 12.38 10.01 17.08
CA PHE A 341 12.14 9.46 18.41
C PHE A 341 13.28 8.55 18.88
N ASP A 342 14.45 8.64 18.25
CA ASP A 342 15.61 7.79 18.51
C ASP A 342 15.28 6.29 18.45
N PHE A 343 14.35 5.90 17.55
CA PHE A 343 13.83 4.54 17.44
C PHE A 343 14.17 3.91 16.08
N ASN A 344 14.74 2.71 16.12
CA ASN A 344 15.05 1.91 14.93
C ASN A 344 13.95 0.85 14.69
N THR A 345 13.33 0.88 13.53
CA THR A 345 12.25 -0.02 13.13
C THR A 345 12.80 -1.34 12.56
N ARG A 346 13.37 -2.19 13.41
CA ARG A 346 14.12 -3.39 12.98
C ARG A 346 13.34 -4.32 12.06
N PHE A 347 12.06 -4.60 12.35
CA PHE A 347 11.22 -5.46 11.51
C PHE A 347 10.96 -4.87 10.13
N ILE A 348 10.80 -3.56 10.04
CA ILE A 348 10.53 -2.86 8.79
C ILE A 348 11.78 -2.85 7.90
N GLU A 349 12.92 -2.50 8.49
CA GLU A 349 14.20 -2.43 7.78
C GLU A 349 14.63 -3.81 7.31
N LEU A 350 14.55 -4.84 8.16
CA LEU A 350 14.83 -6.23 7.80
C LEU A 350 13.90 -6.74 6.70
N ALA A 351 12.60 -6.46 6.80
CA ALA A 351 11.64 -6.85 5.77
C ALA A 351 11.94 -6.19 4.42
N GLY A 352 12.34 -4.92 4.44
CA GLY A 352 12.80 -4.22 3.25
C GLY A 352 14.03 -4.88 2.62
N GLU A 353 15.04 -5.22 3.42
CA GLU A 353 16.26 -5.89 2.99
C GLU A 353 15.94 -7.27 2.36
N VAL A 354 15.22 -8.12 3.07
CA VAL A 354 14.84 -9.46 2.58
C VAL A 354 14.09 -9.37 1.25
N ASN A 355 13.06 -8.51 1.16
CA ASN A 355 12.26 -8.39 -0.05
C ASN A 355 13.05 -7.80 -1.24
N SER A 356 13.96 -6.86 -0.98
CA SER A 356 14.82 -6.26 -2.02
C SER A 356 15.92 -7.22 -2.50
N ALA A 357 16.27 -8.24 -1.71
CA ALA A 357 17.22 -9.29 -2.11
C ALA A 357 16.60 -10.35 -3.03
N MET A 358 15.27 -10.47 -3.09
CA MET A 358 14.60 -11.53 -3.87
C MET A 358 14.91 -11.51 -5.39
N PRO A 359 14.99 -10.36 -6.09
CA PRO A 359 15.42 -10.35 -7.49
C PRO A 359 16.81 -10.93 -7.72
N TYR A 360 17.73 -10.74 -6.77
CA TYR A 360 19.09 -11.32 -6.83
C TYR A 360 19.06 -12.82 -6.59
N PHE A 361 18.21 -13.29 -5.67
CA PHE A 361 17.97 -14.72 -5.47
C PHE A 361 17.43 -15.38 -6.74
N VAL A 362 16.45 -14.77 -7.43
CA VAL A 362 15.93 -15.28 -8.71
C VAL A 362 16.99 -15.32 -9.77
N LEU A 363 17.87 -14.31 -9.84
CA LEU A 363 19.01 -14.32 -10.75
C LEU A 363 19.96 -15.51 -10.47
N GLU A 364 20.29 -15.76 -9.20
CA GLU A 364 21.16 -16.87 -8.77
C GLU A 364 20.55 -18.23 -9.15
N GLN A 365 19.25 -18.42 -8.85
CA GLN A 365 18.53 -19.64 -9.23
C GLN A 365 18.47 -19.83 -10.75
N THR A 366 18.27 -18.74 -11.51
CA THR A 366 18.33 -18.78 -12.98
C THR A 366 19.71 -19.21 -13.49
N MET A 367 20.75 -18.70 -12.88
CA MET A 367 22.13 -19.09 -13.24
C MET A 367 22.40 -20.57 -12.92
N THR A 368 21.96 -21.03 -11.76
CA THR A 368 22.12 -22.43 -11.33
C THR A 368 21.39 -23.37 -12.28
N ALA A 369 20.10 -23.08 -12.57
CA ALA A 369 19.30 -23.89 -13.48
C ALA A 369 19.87 -23.95 -14.90
N LEU A 370 20.39 -22.86 -15.42
CA LEU A 370 21.08 -22.86 -16.73
C LEU A 370 22.38 -23.67 -16.68
N ASN A 371 23.14 -23.60 -15.58
CA ASN A 371 24.39 -24.33 -15.44
C ASN A 371 24.15 -25.85 -15.40
N GLU A 372 23.07 -26.34 -14.78
CA GLU A 372 22.68 -27.75 -14.81
C GLU A 372 22.34 -28.23 -16.24
N HIS A 373 21.97 -27.30 -17.13
CA HIS A 373 21.76 -27.56 -18.55
C HIS A 373 22.98 -27.25 -19.42
N GLU A 374 24.18 -27.22 -18.82
CA GLU A 374 25.48 -26.93 -19.51
C GLU A 374 25.47 -25.56 -20.22
N LYS A 375 24.71 -24.59 -19.72
CA LYS A 375 24.57 -23.23 -20.26
C LYS A 375 25.08 -22.20 -19.28
N SER A 376 25.81 -21.22 -19.80
CA SER A 376 26.16 -20.02 -19.07
C SER A 376 25.04 -18.97 -19.26
N LEU A 377 24.75 -18.17 -18.22
CA LEU A 377 23.80 -17.06 -18.36
C LEU A 377 24.22 -16.06 -19.44
N LYS A 378 25.54 -15.80 -19.58
CA LYS A 378 26.07 -14.92 -20.63
C LYS A 378 25.83 -15.55 -22.00
N GLY A 379 25.09 -14.81 -22.84
CA GLY A 379 24.68 -15.24 -24.17
C GLY A 379 23.40 -16.10 -24.22
N SER A 380 22.88 -16.57 -23.10
CA SER A 380 21.60 -17.29 -23.06
C SER A 380 20.42 -16.37 -23.39
N LYS A 381 19.48 -16.91 -24.15
CA LYS A 381 18.21 -16.26 -24.48
C LYS A 381 17.18 -16.57 -23.39
N VAL A 382 16.77 -15.56 -22.64
CA VAL A 382 15.79 -15.69 -21.55
C VAL A 382 14.51 -14.93 -21.89
N LEU A 383 13.36 -15.61 -21.85
CA LEU A 383 12.06 -14.99 -21.96
C LEU A 383 11.46 -14.80 -20.56
N VAL A 384 11.21 -13.55 -20.17
CA VAL A 384 10.53 -13.20 -18.91
C VAL A 384 9.04 -13.12 -19.16
N LEU A 385 8.24 -13.88 -18.39
CA LEU A 385 6.78 -13.86 -18.44
C LEU A 385 6.21 -13.03 -17.29
N GLY A 386 5.46 -11.98 -17.64
CA GLY A 386 4.85 -11.05 -16.72
C GLY A 386 5.83 -9.97 -16.24
N VAL A 387 5.54 -8.72 -16.62
CA VAL A 387 6.29 -7.54 -16.15
C VAL A 387 5.47 -6.66 -15.21
N ALA A 388 4.14 -6.85 -15.11
CA ALA A 388 3.31 -6.24 -14.09
C ALA A 388 3.75 -6.67 -12.68
N TYR A 389 3.56 -5.83 -11.68
CA TYR A 389 3.94 -6.20 -10.32
C TYR A 389 3.00 -7.22 -9.67
N LYS A 390 1.79 -7.37 -10.16
CA LYS A 390 0.76 -8.27 -9.66
C LYS A 390 0.01 -8.92 -10.85
N LYS A 391 -0.54 -10.11 -10.60
CA LYS A 391 -1.36 -10.86 -11.54
C LYS A 391 -2.56 -10.03 -12.03
N ASP A 392 -2.80 -10.08 -13.36
CA ASP A 392 -3.98 -9.56 -14.05
C ASP A 392 -4.24 -8.05 -13.85
N ILE A 393 -3.16 -7.25 -13.77
CA ILE A 393 -3.24 -5.80 -13.71
C ILE A 393 -2.28 -5.13 -14.70
N ASP A 394 -2.60 -3.89 -15.05
CA ASP A 394 -1.85 -3.01 -15.95
C ASP A 394 -0.96 -2.00 -15.19
N ASP A 395 -0.14 -2.50 -14.24
CA ASP A 395 0.70 -1.64 -13.40
C ASP A 395 2.13 -2.18 -13.27
N LEU A 396 3.11 -1.36 -13.69
CA LEU A 396 4.53 -1.66 -13.66
C LEU A 396 5.27 -1.09 -12.44
N ARG A 397 4.59 -0.30 -11.60
CA ARG A 397 5.26 0.44 -10.53
C ARG A 397 5.98 -0.52 -9.58
N GLU A 398 7.27 -0.25 -9.37
CA GLU A 398 8.16 -1.03 -8.49
C GLU A 398 8.11 -2.56 -8.77
N SER A 399 7.83 -2.97 -10.03
CA SER A 399 7.78 -4.39 -10.36
C SER A 399 9.14 -5.05 -10.25
N PRO A 400 9.28 -6.15 -9.50
CA PRO A 400 10.54 -6.89 -9.39
C PRO A 400 11.00 -7.49 -10.73
N ALA A 401 10.07 -7.69 -11.69
CA ALA A 401 10.42 -8.17 -13.02
C ALA A 401 11.37 -7.21 -13.76
N LEU A 402 11.18 -5.91 -13.57
CA LEU A 402 12.03 -4.90 -14.23
C LEU A 402 13.47 -4.97 -13.68
N THR A 403 13.63 -5.09 -12.37
CA THR A 403 14.92 -5.31 -11.72
C THR A 403 15.58 -6.62 -12.19
N ILE A 404 14.81 -7.71 -12.28
CA ILE A 404 15.31 -9.01 -12.75
C ILE A 404 15.80 -8.90 -14.21
N ILE A 405 15.05 -8.24 -15.11
CA ILE A 405 15.44 -8.01 -16.48
C ILE A 405 16.77 -7.25 -16.57
N GLU A 406 16.92 -6.18 -15.78
CA GLU A 406 18.19 -5.42 -15.72
C GLU A 406 19.34 -6.26 -15.22
N LEU A 407 19.14 -7.06 -14.17
CA LEU A 407 20.15 -7.94 -13.59
C LEU A 407 20.59 -9.00 -14.60
N LEU A 408 19.66 -9.65 -15.31
CA LEU A 408 19.94 -10.62 -16.35
C LEU A 408 20.75 -9.99 -17.49
N ARG A 409 20.35 -8.80 -17.96
CA ARG A 409 21.06 -8.05 -19.01
C ARG A 409 22.49 -7.64 -18.57
N LYS A 410 22.65 -7.15 -17.35
CA LYS A 410 23.97 -6.81 -16.78
C LYS A 410 24.90 -8.01 -16.71
N ARG A 411 24.39 -9.23 -16.60
CA ARG A 411 25.14 -10.50 -16.64
C ARG A 411 25.32 -11.05 -18.05
N GLY A 412 24.82 -10.34 -19.08
CA GLY A 412 25.04 -10.65 -20.49
C GLY A 412 24.04 -11.61 -21.12
N ALA A 413 22.89 -11.84 -20.49
CA ALA A 413 21.78 -12.55 -21.11
C ALA A 413 21.11 -11.71 -22.20
N VAL A 414 20.57 -12.39 -23.21
CA VAL A 414 19.68 -11.80 -24.22
C VAL A 414 18.24 -11.95 -23.73
N VAL A 415 17.68 -10.87 -23.20
CA VAL A 415 16.38 -10.91 -22.52
C VAL A 415 15.27 -10.36 -23.41
N SER A 416 14.21 -11.13 -23.55
CA SER A 416 12.90 -10.74 -24.09
C SER A 416 11.86 -10.80 -22.97
N TYR A 417 10.73 -10.13 -23.13
CA TYR A 417 9.59 -10.30 -22.21
C TYR A 417 8.29 -10.51 -22.97
N ASN A 418 7.34 -11.13 -22.32
CA ASN A 418 5.93 -11.14 -22.72
C ASN A 418 5.07 -10.75 -21.51
N ASP A 419 4.07 -9.92 -21.77
CA ASP A 419 3.04 -9.54 -20.80
C ASP A 419 1.74 -9.19 -21.56
N PRO A 420 0.57 -9.73 -21.17
CA PRO A 420 -0.68 -9.47 -21.88
C PRO A 420 -1.17 -8.02 -21.76
N TYR A 421 -0.67 -7.24 -20.79
CA TYR A 421 -1.11 -5.88 -20.52
C TYR A 421 -0.14 -4.81 -21.03
N PHE A 422 1.10 -5.17 -21.39
CA PHE A 422 2.14 -4.21 -21.76
C PHE A 422 2.74 -4.52 -23.12
N ALA A 423 2.29 -3.79 -24.15
CA ALA A 423 2.88 -3.86 -25.50
C ALA A 423 4.33 -3.35 -25.51
N ARG A 424 4.68 -2.41 -24.62
CA ARG A 424 6.02 -1.84 -24.50
C ARG A 424 6.34 -1.49 -23.07
N VAL A 425 7.59 -1.74 -22.65
CA VAL A 425 8.20 -1.23 -21.41
C VAL A 425 9.24 -0.18 -21.81
N GLY A 426 8.98 1.08 -21.48
CA GLY A 426 9.85 2.22 -21.78
C GLY A 426 10.78 2.56 -20.62
N ARG A 427 10.82 3.86 -20.30
CA ARG A 427 11.56 4.42 -19.17
C ARG A 427 10.61 4.66 -18.01
N GLY A 428 11.01 4.23 -16.82
CA GLY A 428 10.33 4.55 -15.56
C GLY A 428 11.24 5.28 -14.60
N ARG A 429 10.85 5.35 -13.33
CA ARG A 429 11.60 6.07 -12.29
C ARG A 429 12.97 5.48 -12.03
N HIS A 430 13.08 4.15 -11.99
CA HIS A 430 14.29 3.41 -11.62
C HIS A 430 14.78 2.47 -12.73
N TYR A 431 14.22 2.53 -13.95
CA TYR A 431 14.58 1.66 -15.06
C TYR A 431 14.49 2.38 -16.41
N ASP A 432 15.29 1.94 -17.37
CA ASP A 432 15.24 2.36 -18.78
C ASP A 432 15.46 1.12 -19.66
N LEU A 433 14.38 0.41 -19.97
CA LEU A 433 14.48 -0.89 -20.64
C LEU A 433 14.29 -0.80 -22.15
N ASN A 434 13.39 0.08 -22.62
CA ASN A 434 13.04 0.27 -24.03
C ASN A 434 12.83 -1.05 -24.79
N MET A 435 11.92 -1.90 -24.28
CA MET A 435 11.61 -3.21 -24.81
C MET A 435 10.22 -3.27 -25.37
N GLU A 436 10.06 -3.98 -26.48
CA GLU A 436 8.74 -4.35 -27.04
C GLU A 436 8.32 -5.73 -26.51
N ASN A 437 7.01 -5.93 -26.40
CA ASN A 437 6.42 -7.21 -26.03
C ASN A 437 6.72 -8.27 -27.12
N THR A 438 7.15 -9.43 -26.70
CA THR A 438 7.45 -10.54 -27.59
C THR A 438 6.30 -11.54 -27.60
N PRO A 439 5.77 -11.92 -28.79
CA PRO A 439 4.72 -12.94 -28.87
C PRO A 439 5.17 -14.30 -28.28
N LEU A 440 4.23 -15.05 -27.71
CA LEU A 440 4.46 -16.40 -27.17
C LEU A 440 4.48 -17.44 -28.32
N GLU A 441 5.46 -17.30 -29.20
CA GLU A 441 5.68 -18.20 -30.33
C GLU A 441 7.09 -18.78 -30.25
N ASN A 442 7.26 -20.05 -30.72
CA ASN A 442 8.56 -20.70 -30.78
C ASN A 442 9.33 -20.67 -29.44
N LEU A 443 8.69 -21.05 -28.31
CA LEU A 443 9.30 -21.00 -26.99
C LEU A 443 10.60 -21.82 -26.91
N GLY A 444 10.76 -22.86 -27.72
CA GLY A 444 11.99 -23.64 -27.87
C GLY A 444 13.21 -22.86 -28.35
N GLN A 445 13.06 -21.62 -28.85
CA GLN A 445 14.22 -20.77 -29.20
C GLN A 445 14.93 -20.17 -27.97
N TYR A 446 14.26 -20.12 -26.83
CA TYR A 446 14.80 -19.62 -25.57
C TYR A 446 15.54 -20.73 -24.83
N ASP A 447 16.61 -20.36 -24.13
CA ASP A 447 17.34 -21.28 -23.25
C ASP A 447 16.59 -21.45 -21.93
N ALA A 448 15.88 -20.42 -21.47
CA ALA A 448 14.98 -20.49 -20.32
C ALA A 448 13.77 -19.55 -20.49
N VAL A 449 12.65 -19.97 -19.93
CA VAL A 449 11.45 -19.13 -19.70
C VAL A 449 11.35 -18.90 -18.19
N LEU A 450 11.32 -17.64 -17.77
CA LEU A 450 11.27 -17.22 -16.38
C LEU A 450 9.91 -16.61 -16.06
N ILE A 451 9.09 -17.27 -15.24
CA ILE A 451 7.78 -16.79 -14.82
C ILE A 451 7.97 -15.88 -13.61
N VAL A 452 7.71 -14.58 -13.77
CA VAL A 452 7.82 -13.56 -12.72
C VAL A 452 6.45 -13.11 -12.25
N THR A 453 5.48 -12.94 -13.17
CA THR A 453 4.08 -12.67 -12.83
C THR A 453 3.17 -13.68 -13.52
N ASP A 454 2.33 -14.32 -12.71
CA ASP A 454 1.50 -15.48 -13.07
C ASP A 454 0.13 -15.08 -13.62
N HIS A 455 0.09 -14.32 -14.73
CA HIS A 455 -1.16 -13.89 -15.37
C HIS A 455 -2.07 -15.06 -15.73
N SER A 456 -3.39 -14.87 -15.57
CA SER A 456 -4.42 -15.89 -15.86
C SER A 456 -4.51 -16.24 -17.35
N ASN A 457 -4.06 -15.36 -18.22
CA ASN A 457 -4.11 -15.52 -19.68
C ASN A 457 -3.02 -16.48 -20.22
N TYR A 458 -2.09 -16.94 -19.38
CA TYR A 458 -1.05 -17.87 -19.81
C TYR A 458 -1.50 -19.31 -19.77
N ASP A 459 -1.27 -20.05 -20.83
CA ASP A 459 -1.37 -21.51 -20.89
C ASP A 459 -0.04 -22.12 -20.41
N TYR A 460 0.07 -22.36 -19.10
CA TYR A 460 1.31 -22.88 -18.50
C TYR A 460 1.63 -24.31 -18.97
N ALA A 461 0.63 -25.15 -19.29
CA ALA A 461 0.88 -26.48 -19.81
C ALA A 461 1.56 -26.42 -21.17
N ARG A 462 1.10 -25.56 -22.06
CA ARG A 462 1.75 -25.30 -23.35
C ARG A 462 3.14 -24.70 -23.17
N ILE A 463 3.29 -23.71 -22.28
CA ILE A 463 4.58 -23.06 -22.00
C ILE A 463 5.62 -24.10 -21.56
N VAL A 464 5.28 -24.99 -20.64
CA VAL A 464 6.18 -26.06 -20.18
C VAL A 464 6.48 -27.04 -21.32
N ALA A 465 5.47 -27.46 -22.09
CA ALA A 465 5.64 -28.43 -23.18
C ALA A 465 6.64 -27.91 -24.23
N GLU A 466 6.50 -26.65 -24.67
CA GLU A 466 7.29 -26.04 -25.74
C GLU A 466 8.65 -25.47 -25.28
N SER A 467 8.86 -25.25 -23.99
CA SER A 467 10.11 -24.68 -23.44
C SER A 467 11.19 -25.76 -23.21
N LYS A 468 12.45 -25.34 -23.21
CA LYS A 468 13.58 -26.18 -22.79
C LYS A 468 13.72 -26.25 -21.28
N LEU A 469 13.58 -25.10 -20.63
CA LEU A 469 13.69 -24.90 -19.19
C LEU A 469 12.67 -23.83 -18.74
N VAL A 470 11.96 -24.08 -17.67
CA VAL A 470 11.00 -23.15 -17.05
C VAL A 470 11.42 -22.89 -15.62
N ILE A 471 11.62 -21.62 -15.27
CA ILE A 471 11.93 -21.18 -13.90
C ILE A 471 10.67 -20.51 -13.35
N ASP A 472 10.08 -21.13 -12.34
CA ASP A 472 8.79 -20.69 -11.77
C ASP A 472 8.98 -20.08 -10.39
N THR A 473 8.79 -18.76 -10.30
CA THR A 473 8.90 -17.99 -9.04
C THR A 473 7.55 -17.85 -8.31
N ARG A 474 6.46 -18.29 -8.93
CA ARG A 474 5.08 -18.05 -8.46
C ARG A 474 4.28 -19.31 -8.17
N ASN A 475 4.86 -20.49 -8.40
CA ASN A 475 4.12 -21.76 -8.41
C ASN A 475 2.97 -21.77 -9.43
N ALA A 476 3.17 -21.08 -10.56
CA ALA A 476 2.21 -20.96 -11.66
C ALA A 476 2.03 -22.30 -12.39
N THR A 477 3.06 -23.15 -12.37
CA THR A 477 3.08 -24.49 -12.99
C THR A 477 2.56 -25.61 -12.06
N LYS A 478 1.92 -25.22 -10.95
CA LYS A 478 1.36 -26.20 -9.99
C LYS A 478 0.49 -27.25 -10.68
N GLY A 479 0.80 -28.52 -10.42
CA GLY A 479 0.09 -29.68 -10.98
C GLY A 479 0.57 -30.09 -12.38
N ILE A 480 1.63 -29.48 -12.91
CA ILE A 480 2.32 -29.90 -14.13
C ILE A 480 3.61 -30.59 -13.71
N GLU A 481 3.70 -31.91 -13.98
CA GLU A 481 4.91 -32.68 -13.71
C GLU A 481 5.85 -32.62 -14.92
N SER A 482 7.06 -32.10 -14.75
CA SER A 482 8.08 -32.04 -15.80
C SER A 482 9.44 -31.76 -15.21
N GLU A 483 10.47 -32.49 -15.68
CA GLU A 483 11.88 -32.24 -15.34
C GLU A 483 12.41 -30.88 -15.84
N LYS A 484 11.65 -30.22 -16.72
CA LYS A 484 11.99 -28.88 -17.23
C LYS A 484 11.67 -27.75 -16.25
N ILE A 485 10.92 -28.03 -15.18
CA ILE A 485 10.47 -27.00 -14.23
C ILE A 485 11.45 -26.93 -13.05
N VAL A 486 11.96 -25.74 -12.83
CA VAL A 486 12.73 -25.39 -11.64
C VAL A 486 11.91 -24.41 -10.81
N HIS A 487 11.48 -24.82 -9.63
CA HIS A 487 10.80 -23.96 -8.68
C HIS A 487 11.80 -23.07 -7.93
N CYS A 488 11.60 -21.76 -8.03
CA CYS A 488 12.46 -20.74 -7.46
C CYS A 488 11.75 -19.95 -6.35
#